data_2995343f58e2ee5405f1781f62d37280
#
_entry.id   2995343f58e2ee5405f1781f62d37280
#
_cell.length_a   1.000
_cell.length_b   1.000
_cell.length_c   1.000
_cell.angle_alpha   90.00
_cell.angle_beta   90.00
_cell.angle_gamma   90.00
#
_symmetry.space_group_name_H-M   'P 1'
#
loop_
_entity.id
_entity.type
_entity.pdbx_description
1 polymer ?
#
loop_
_entity_poly.entity_id
_entity_poly.type
_entity_poly.pdbx_seq_one_letter_code
_entity_poly.pdbx_strand_id
1 'polypeptide(L)'
;HIWFLKSLPSRIALAIDMKLKDVERVLYFESFIVVEPGLTTLKKGDLISEEQLIKAQEEFGEDAFQAGIGAEAVREILINLDLAKEQKKLRTALETIKSKVTEERTIKRLKLVESFIDSGNKPEWMILTTVPVIPPELRPLVPLDGGRFATSDLNDLYRRVINRNNRLKRLLDLKAPHIIVRNEKRMLQESVDALFDNGRRGRVITGTGKRPLKSLAEMLKGKQGRFRQNLLGK
;
A
#
# COMPACT_ATOMS: atom_id res chain seq x y z
N HIS A 1 -2.24 1.37 -2.51
CA HIS A 1 -1.04 2.18 -2.65
C HIS A 1 -1.04 3.35 -1.66
N ILE A 2 0.06 4.09 -1.59
CA ILE A 2 0.34 5.09 -0.55
C ILE A 2 -0.75 6.14 -0.36
N TRP A 3 -1.47 6.54 -1.40
CA TRP A 3 -2.55 7.51 -1.29
C TRP A 3 -3.75 7.00 -0.49
N PHE A 4 -4.05 5.69 -0.56
CA PHE A 4 -5.10 5.08 0.24
C PHE A 4 -4.63 4.68 1.63
N LEU A 5 -3.33 4.44 1.80
CA LEU A 5 -2.72 4.14 3.09
C LEU A 5 -2.57 5.39 3.96
N LYS A 6 -1.94 6.45 3.42
CA LYS A 6 -1.62 7.68 4.14
C LYS A 6 -2.65 8.80 4.00
N SER A 7 -3.84 8.50 3.51
CA SER A 7 -4.99 9.42 3.62
C SER A 7 -5.42 9.57 5.08
N LEU A 8 -6.06 10.67 5.40
CA LEU A 8 -6.61 10.93 6.73
C LEU A 8 -8.15 11.06 6.62
N PRO A 9 -8.91 10.07 7.08
CA PRO A 9 -8.48 8.77 7.64
C PRO A 9 -7.95 7.80 6.58
N SER A 10 -7.10 6.83 6.99
CA SER A 10 -6.59 5.79 6.09
C SER A 10 -7.72 4.90 5.57
N ARG A 11 -7.92 4.87 4.26
CA ARG A 11 -8.99 4.08 3.64
C ARG A 11 -8.74 2.58 3.78
N ILE A 12 -7.49 2.13 3.61
CA ILE A 12 -7.12 0.72 3.79
C ILE A 12 -7.34 0.30 5.25
N ALA A 13 -6.84 1.09 6.20
CA ALA A 13 -6.97 0.77 7.63
C ALA A 13 -8.45 0.75 8.09
N LEU A 14 -9.29 1.66 7.59
CA LEU A 14 -10.72 1.66 7.86
C LEU A 14 -11.43 0.44 7.26
N ALA A 15 -11.10 0.05 6.02
CA ALA A 15 -11.73 -1.08 5.36
C ALA A 15 -11.53 -2.38 6.16
N ILE A 16 -10.31 -2.63 6.63
CA ILE A 16 -9.94 -3.84 7.38
C ILE A 16 -10.08 -3.71 8.90
N ASP A 17 -10.61 -2.58 9.40
CA ASP A 17 -10.80 -2.26 10.83
C ASP A 17 -9.54 -2.34 11.68
N MET A 18 -8.44 -1.85 11.17
CA MET A 18 -7.16 -1.84 11.86
C MET A 18 -6.67 -0.41 12.16
N LYS A 19 -5.69 -0.28 13.04
CA LYS A 19 -4.96 0.98 13.22
C LYS A 19 -3.97 1.16 12.07
N LEU A 20 -3.77 2.40 11.64
CA LEU A 20 -2.82 2.72 10.57
C LEU A 20 -1.41 2.16 10.84
N LYS A 21 -0.92 2.29 12.08
CA LYS A 21 0.40 1.77 12.47
C LYS A 21 0.53 0.26 12.28
N ASP A 22 -0.55 -0.48 12.59
CA ASP A 22 -0.55 -1.94 12.48
C ASP A 22 -0.55 -2.37 11.00
N VAL A 23 -1.33 -1.69 10.16
CA VAL A 23 -1.31 -1.91 8.70
C VAL A 23 0.06 -1.59 8.10
N GLU A 24 0.71 -0.52 8.56
CA GLU A 24 2.07 -0.17 8.13
C GLU A 24 3.09 -1.25 8.50
N ARG A 25 3.02 -1.80 9.70
CA ARG A 25 3.91 -2.90 10.12
C ARG A 25 3.78 -4.12 9.22
N VAL A 26 2.58 -4.44 8.78
CA VAL A 26 2.36 -5.55 7.82
C VAL A 26 2.90 -5.19 6.45
N LEU A 27 2.52 -4.03 5.90
CA LEU A 27 2.90 -3.61 4.54
C LEU A 27 4.41 -3.46 4.35
N TYR A 28 5.13 -3.05 5.40
CA TYR A 28 6.58 -2.87 5.36
C TYR A 28 7.38 -4.03 5.97
N PHE A 29 6.75 -5.19 6.06
CA PHE A 29 7.39 -6.46 6.40
C PHE A 29 7.99 -6.53 7.82
N GLU A 30 7.36 -5.83 8.77
CA GLU A 30 7.75 -5.86 10.19
C GLU A 30 6.99 -6.93 10.99
N SER A 31 5.75 -7.22 10.62
CA SER A 31 4.88 -8.18 11.32
C SER A 31 4.02 -8.97 10.34
N PHE A 32 3.74 -10.21 10.68
CA PHE A 32 2.75 -11.02 9.99
C PHE A 32 1.34 -10.67 10.44
N ILE A 33 0.36 -10.96 9.61
CA ILE A 33 -1.07 -10.81 9.90
C ILE A 33 -1.79 -12.11 9.62
N VAL A 34 -2.71 -12.49 10.50
CA VAL A 34 -3.57 -13.66 10.30
C VAL A 34 -4.67 -13.29 9.30
N VAL A 35 -4.63 -13.94 8.13
CA VAL A 35 -5.61 -13.77 7.06
C VAL A 35 -6.83 -14.65 7.30
N GLU A 36 -6.61 -15.93 7.60
CA GLU A 36 -7.63 -16.92 7.90
C GLU A 36 -7.22 -17.71 9.16
N PRO A 37 -7.96 -17.59 10.26
CA PRO A 37 -7.60 -18.25 11.53
C PRO A 37 -7.85 -19.76 11.55
N GLY A 38 -8.67 -20.28 10.64
CA GLY A 38 -9.06 -21.68 10.66
C GLY A 38 -9.70 -22.11 12.00
N LEU A 39 -9.29 -23.27 12.50
CA LEU A 39 -9.75 -23.82 13.80
C LEU A 39 -8.79 -23.51 14.96
N THR A 40 -7.95 -22.48 14.82
CA THR A 40 -6.98 -22.08 15.85
C THR A 40 -7.57 -21.07 16.83
N THR A 41 -6.81 -20.77 17.89
CA THR A 41 -7.16 -19.71 18.87
C THR A 41 -6.89 -18.29 18.37
N LEU A 42 -6.27 -18.16 17.19
CA LEU A 42 -5.96 -16.88 16.55
C LEU A 42 -7.23 -16.21 16.01
N LYS A 43 -7.19 -14.88 15.85
CA LYS A 43 -8.28 -14.12 15.25
C LYS A 43 -7.83 -13.51 13.92
N LYS A 44 -8.76 -13.41 12.98
CA LYS A 44 -8.52 -12.69 11.72
C LYS A 44 -8.09 -11.26 12.02
N GLY A 45 -6.95 -10.86 11.43
CA GLY A 45 -6.37 -9.54 11.63
C GLY A 45 -5.39 -9.42 12.81
N ASP A 46 -5.15 -10.50 13.57
CA ASP A 46 -4.13 -10.49 14.62
C ASP A 46 -2.73 -10.32 14.01
N LEU A 47 -1.93 -9.47 14.65
CA LEU A 47 -0.52 -9.29 14.30
C LEU A 47 0.33 -10.26 15.10
N ILE A 48 1.15 -11.01 14.42
CA ILE A 48 2.05 -11.99 15.01
C ILE A 48 3.50 -11.75 14.56
N SER A 49 4.44 -11.99 15.45
CA SER A 49 5.87 -11.99 15.12
C SER A 49 6.25 -13.28 14.39
N GLU A 50 7.45 -13.32 13.81
CA GLU A 50 7.98 -14.53 13.16
C GLU A 50 8.10 -15.70 14.16
N GLU A 51 8.52 -15.43 15.41
CA GLU A 51 8.59 -16.43 16.47
C GLU A 51 7.20 -16.99 16.85
N GLN A 52 6.20 -16.11 16.93
CA GLN A 52 4.82 -16.51 17.20
C GLN A 52 4.23 -17.31 16.06
N LEU A 53 4.57 -16.96 14.80
CA LEU A 53 4.16 -17.72 13.63
C LEU A 53 4.71 -19.15 13.68
N ILE A 54 6.01 -19.31 13.94
CA ILE A 54 6.65 -20.63 14.06
C ILE A 54 6.00 -21.45 15.16
N LYS A 55 5.81 -20.88 16.35
CA LYS A 55 5.15 -21.56 17.46
C LYS A 55 3.71 -21.99 17.13
N ALA A 56 2.96 -21.12 16.46
CA ALA A 56 1.60 -21.47 16.05
C ALA A 56 1.57 -22.58 14.99
N GLN A 57 2.55 -22.58 14.07
CA GLN A 57 2.71 -23.66 13.08
C GLN A 57 3.09 -24.99 13.72
N GLU A 58 3.95 -24.97 14.76
CA GLU A 58 4.31 -26.15 15.53
C GLU A 58 3.13 -26.70 16.35
N GLU A 59 2.30 -25.82 16.93
CA GLU A 59 1.16 -26.18 17.79
C GLU A 59 -0.04 -26.67 16.99
N PHE A 60 -0.41 -25.97 15.90
CA PHE A 60 -1.66 -26.23 15.17
C PHE A 60 -1.42 -26.91 13.81
N GLY A 61 -0.19 -26.91 13.29
CA GLY A 61 0.16 -27.35 11.94
C GLY A 61 0.23 -26.19 10.94
N GLU A 62 1.05 -26.36 9.89
CA GLU A 62 1.29 -25.31 8.88
C GLU A 62 0.01 -24.93 8.11
N ASP A 63 -0.88 -25.91 7.86
CA ASP A 63 -2.11 -25.74 7.07
C ASP A 63 -3.33 -25.37 7.93
N ALA A 64 -3.18 -25.28 9.26
CA ALA A 64 -4.32 -25.04 10.17
C ALA A 64 -4.85 -23.61 10.10
N PHE A 65 -4.02 -22.65 9.68
CA PHE A 65 -4.35 -21.25 9.54
C PHE A 65 -3.51 -20.60 8.45
N GLN A 66 -3.95 -19.46 7.94
CA GLN A 66 -3.23 -18.70 6.95
C GLN A 66 -2.78 -17.36 7.54
N ALA A 67 -1.47 -17.13 7.53
CA ALA A 67 -0.87 -15.84 7.88
C ALA A 67 0.03 -15.36 6.74
N GLY A 68 0.09 -14.06 6.55
CA GLY A 68 0.87 -13.44 5.49
C GLY A 68 1.56 -12.16 5.93
N ILE A 69 2.38 -11.62 5.07
CA ILE A 69 3.12 -10.38 5.30
C ILE A 69 3.16 -9.55 4.01
N GLY A 70 3.22 -8.24 4.14
CA GLY A 70 3.27 -7.31 3.00
C GLY A 70 1.92 -7.00 2.39
N ALA A 71 1.96 -6.36 1.23
CA ALA A 71 0.74 -5.92 0.52
C ALA A 71 -0.12 -7.10 0.03
N GLU A 72 0.48 -8.25 -0.24
CA GLU A 72 -0.23 -9.46 -0.64
C GLU A 72 -1.22 -9.90 0.44
N ALA A 73 -0.78 -9.97 1.70
CA ALA A 73 -1.64 -10.34 2.83
C ALA A 73 -2.78 -9.34 3.05
N VAL A 74 -2.50 -8.05 2.97
CA VAL A 74 -3.53 -7.00 3.07
C VAL A 74 -4.53 -7.11 1.92
N ARG A 75 -4.07 -7.41 0.70
CA ARG A 75 -4.94 -7.63 -0.45
C ARG A 75 -5.86 -8.83 -0.26
N GLU A 76 -5.35 -9.95 0.25
CA GLU A 76 -6.18 -11.13 0.57
C GLU A 76 -7.27 -10.82 1.59
N ILE A 77 -6.95 -10.08 2.64
CA ILE A 77 -7.95 -9.66 3.63
C ILE A 77 -9.05 -8.80 2.97
N LEU A 78 -8.66 -7.90 2.04
CA LEU A 78 -9.60 -7.05 1.31
C LEU A 78 -10.46 -7.84 0.30
N ILE A 79 -9.92 -8.88 -0.35
CA ILE A 79 -10.66 -9.79 -1.23
C ILE A 79 -11.72 -10.56 -0.43
N ASN A 80 -11.34 -11.05 0.75
CA ASN A 80 -12.20 -11.85 1.62
C ASN A 80 -13.16 -10.98 2.46
N LEU A 81 -13.27 -9.68 2.16
CA LEU A 81 -14.17 -8.76 2.84
C LEU A 81 -15.56 -8.77 2.18
N ASP A 82 -16.53 -9.36 2.87
CA ASP A 82 -17.94 -9.30 2.47
C ASP A 82 -18.55 -7.95 2.84
N LEU A 83 -18.66 -7.06 1.87
CA LEU A 83 -19.16 -5.71 2.05
C LEU A 83 -20.60 -5.66 2.56
N ALA A 84 -21.47 -6.54 2.07
CA ALA A 84 -22.89 -6.57 2.47
C ALA A 84 -23.06 -7.01 3.93
N LYS A 85 -22.27 -8.02 4.35
CA LYS A 85 -22.25 -8.49 5.72
C LYS A 85 -21.68 -7.43 6.67
N GLU A 86 -20.58 -6.77 6.28
CA GLU A 86 -19.98 -5.69 7.05
C GLU A 86 -20.90 -4.47 7.18
N GLN A 87 -21.63 -4.10 6.12
CA GLN A 87 -22.60 -3.03 6.18
C GLN A 87 -23.69 -3.30 7.24
N LYS A 88 -24.27 -4.50 7.21
CA LYS A 88 -25.30 -4.90 8.20
C LYS A 88 -24.74 -4.88 9.62
N LYS A 89 -23.54 -5.45 9.82
CA LYS A 89 -22.85 -5.48 11.11
C LYS A 89 -22.59 -4.06 11.66
N LEU A 90 -22.13 -3.14 10.81
CA LEU A 90 -21.84 -1.78 11.22
C LEU A 90 -23.10 -0.99 11.55
N ARG A 91 -24.20 -1.19 10.81
CA ARG A 91 -25.49 -0.56 11.12
C ARG A 91 -26.05 -1.03 12.48
N THR A 92 -26.04 -2.34 12.73
CA THR A 92 -26.46 -2.89 14.03
C THR A 92 -25.56 -2.41 15.17
N ALA A 93 -24.25 -2.33 14.94
CA ALA A 93 -23.30 -1.82 15.94
C ALA A 93 -23.59 -0.37 16.31
N LEU A 94 -23.97 0.50 15.37
CA LEU A 94 -24.29 1.90 15.63
C LEU A 94 -25.46 2.08 16.62
N GLU A 95 -26.42 1.15 16.65
CA GLU A 95 -27.55 1.18 17.57
C GLU A 95 -27.15 0.95 19.04
N THR A 96 -26.02 0.28 19.25
CA THR A 96 -25.54 -0.14 20.58
C THR A 96 -24.34 0.64 21.11
N ILE A 97 -23.68 1.43 20.26
CA ILE A 97 -22.46 2.17 20.63
C ILE A 97 -22.80 3.34 21.56
N LYS A 98 -22.14 3.35 22.73
CA LYS A 98 -22.26 4.44 23.72
C LYS A 98 -21.14 5.47 23.65
N SER A 99 -19.99 5.12 23.05
CA SER A 99 -18.82 5.98 22.96
C SER A 99 -18.84 6.80 21.67
N LYS A 100 -18.87 8.14 21.80
CA LYS A 100 -18.87 9.08 20.66
C LYS A 100 -17.69 8.89 19.71
N VAL A 101 -16.50 8.60 20.24
CA VAL A 101 -15.30 8.37 19.42
C VAL A 101 -15.42 7.09 18.57
N THR A 102 -15.96 6.02 19.18
CA THR A 102 -16.22 4.77 18.48
C THR A 102 -17.32 4.92 17.44
N GLU A 103 -18.37 5.66 17.78
CA GLU A 103 -19.47 5.99 16.87
C GLU A 103 -18.95 6.71 15.61
N GLU A 104 -18.18 7.79 15.77
CA GLU A 104 -17.60 8.54 14.64
C GLU A 104 -16.71 7.67 13.74
N ARG A 105 -15.92 6.77 14.33
CA ARG A 105 -15.10 5.81 13.57
C ARG A 105 -15.98 4.83 12.81
N THR A 106 -17.02 4.30 13.44
CA THR A 106 -17.95 3.35 12.83
C THR A 106 -18.73 4.01 11.69
N ILE A 107 -19.17 5.25 11.85
CA ILE A 107 -19.82 6.03 10.78
C ILE A 107 -18.88 6.23 9.59
N LYS A 108 -17.63 6.61 9.83
CA LYS A 108 -16.64 6.78 8.75
C LYS A 108 -16.39 5.47 8.00
N ARG A 109 -16.33 4.34 8.72
CA ARG A 109 -16.16 3.02 8.14
C ARG A 109 -17.41 2.60 7.34
N LEU A 110 -18.60 2.80 7.89
CA LEU A 110 -19.86 2.52 7.19
C LEU A 110 -19.96 3.28 5.86
N LYS A 111 -19.69 4.60 5.88
CA LYS A 111 -19.67 5.43 4.68
C LYS A 111 -18.68 4.92 3.63
N LEU A 112 -17.51 4.41 4.03
CA LEU A 112 -16.55 3.82 3.11
C LEU A 112 -17.08 2.53 2.50
N VAL A 113 -17.66 1.64 3.30
CA VAL A 113 -18.25 0.38 2.84
C VAL A 113 -19.40 0.64 1.87
N GLU A 114 -20.30 1.56 2.20
CA GLU A 114 -21.41 1.96 1.33
C GLU A 114 -20.90 2.56 0.00
N SER A 115 -19.87 3.40 0.05
CA SER A 115 -19.25 3.94 -1.17
C SER A 115 -18.68 2.85 -2.09
N PHE A 116 -18.14 1.77 -1.55
CA PHE A 116 -17.69 0.62 -2.35
C PHE A 116 -18.87 -0.13 -2.97
N ILE A 117 -19.94 -0.33 -2.21
CA ILE A 117 -21.16 -1.00 -2.72
C ILE A 117 -21.80 -0.18 -3.84
N ASP A 118 -22.01 1.11 -3.61
CA ASP A 118 -22.71 2.00 -4.55
C ASP A 118 -21.90 2.22 -5.84
N SER A 119 -20.57 2.29 -5.74
CA SER A 119 -19.70 2.50 -6.90
C SER A 119 -19.36 1.21 -7.66
N GLY A 120 -19.62 0.03 -7.08
CA GLY A 120 -19.19 -1.25 -7.64
C GLY A 120 -17.67 -1.48 -7.63
N ASN A 121 -16.90 -0.58 -6.99
CA ASN A 121 -15.45 -0.74 -6.86
C ASN A 121 -15.13 -1.81 -5.82
N LYS A 122 -14.07 -2.56 -6.07
CA LYS A 122 -13.60 -3.60 -5.15
C LYS A 122 -12.54 -3.06 -4.20
N PRO A 123 -12.62 -3.37 -2.88
CA PRO A 123 -11.65 -2.90 -1.90
C PRO A 123 -10.19 -3.29 -2.21
N GLU A 124 -9.97 -4.49 -2.77
CA GLU A 124 -8.64 -4.97 -3.15
C GLU A 124 -7.96 -4.13 -4.24
N TRP A 125 -8.70 -3.30 -4.98
CA TRP A 125 -8.12 -2.39 -5.98
C TRP A 125 -7.33 -1.24 -5.36
N MET A 126 -7.44 -1.02 -4.05
CA MET A 126 -6.56 -0.10 -3.32
C MET A 126 -5.10 -0.60 -3.27
N ILE A 127 -4.87 -1.88 -3.51
CA ILE A 127 -3.54 -2.50 -3.65
C ILE A 127 -3.29 -2.75 -5.13
N LEU A 128 -2.26 -2.10 -5.68
CA LEU A 128 -1.92 -2.23 -7.09
C LEU A 128 -1.13 -3.53 -7.33
N THR A 129 -1.51 -4.27 -8.35
CA THR A 129 -0.75 -5.40 -8.88
C THR A 129 0.11 -5.00 -10.07
N THR A 130 -0.29 -3.96 -10.78
CA THR A 130 0.42 -3.36 -11.91
C THR A 130 0.59 -1.87 -11.66
N VAL A 131 1.79 -1.35 -11.92
CA VAL A 131 2.08 0.08 -11.79
C VAL A 131 1.82 0.77 -13.13
N PRO A 132 0.93 1.77 -13.19
CA PRO A 132 0.71 2.53 -14.42
C PRO A 132 1.95 3.35 -14.78
N VAL A 133 2.25 3.40 -16.06
CA VAL A 133 3.38 4.19 -16.61
C VAL A 133 2.82 5.30 -17.48
N ILE A 134 3.17 6.53 -17.18
CA ILE A 134 2.76 7.67 -18.02
C ILE A 134 3.50 7.68 -19.35
N PRO A 135 2.89 8.19 -20.43
CA PRO A 135 3.52 8.29 -21.74
C PRO A 135 4.87 9.02 -21.73
N PRO A 136 5.80 8.68 -22.64
CA PRO A 136 7.12 9.32 -22.73
C PRO A 136 7.08 10.84 -22.91
N GLU A 137 6.08 11.34 -23.61
CA GLU A 137 5.89 12.79 -23.86
C GLU A 137 5.67 13.56 -22.56
N LEU A 138 5.11 12.92 -21.55
CA LEU A 138 4.87 13.52 -20.24
C LEU A 138 6.08 13.42 -19.29
N ARG A 139 7.13 12.70 -19.68
CA ARG A 139 8.40 12.54 -18.95
C ARG A 139 9.61 12.60 -19.90
N PRO A 140 9.78 13.69 -20.62
CA PRO A 140 10.72 13.76 -21.75
C PRO A 140 12.17 13.61 -21.31
N LEU A 141 12.97 13.09 -22.23
CA LEU A 141 14.44 13.07 -22.20
C LEU A 141 14.93 14.01 -23.28
N VAL A 142 15.50 15.13 -22.88
CA VAL A 142 15.92 16.21 -23.79
C VAL A 142 17.44 16.23 -23.86
N PRO A 143 18.04 16.14 -25.07
CA PRO A 143 19.48 16.33 -25.25
C PRO A 143 19.85 17.79 -24.97
N LEU A 144 20.97 17.99 -24.29
CA LEU A 144 21.59 19.28 -24.04
C LEU A 144 22.91 19.37 -24.80
N ASP A 145 23.39 20.59 -24.98
CA ASP A 145 24.71 20.82 -25.55
C ASP A 145 25.82 20.11 -24.77
N GLY A 146 26.79 19.51 -25.47
CA GLY A 146 27.88 18.75 -24.86
C GLY A 146 27.55 17.30 -24.56
N GLY A 147 26.55 16.70 -25.24
CA GLY A 147 26.23 15.26 -25.13
C GLY A 147 25.56 14.85 -23.82
N ARG A 148 25.10 15.80 -23.01
CA ARG A 148 24.35 15.56 -21.78
C ARG A 148 22.85 15.51 -22.04
N PHE A 149 22.11 14.84 -21.18
CA PHE A 149 20.65 14.77 -21.27
C PHE A 149 20.01 15.35 -20.01
N ALA A 150 18.99 16.17 -20.20
CA ALA A 150 18.07 16.53 -19.15
C ALA A 150 16.89 15.56 -19.16
N THR A 151 16.53 15.03 -18.01
CA THR A 151 15.44 14.08 -17.88
C THR A 151 14.49 14.48 -16.76
N SER A 152 13.23 14.07 -16.88
CA SER A 152 12.26 14.21 -15.82
C SER A 152 12.66 13.34 -14.61
N ASP A 153 12.42 13.84 -13.40
CA ASP A 153 12.63 13.11 -12.16
C ASP A 153 11.83 11.78 -12.13
N LEU A 154 10.69 11.72 -12.82
CA LEU A 154 9.88 10.51 -12.95
C LEU A 154 10.63 9.35 -13.61
N ASN A 155 11.48 9.62 -14.60
CA ASN A 155 12.27 8.58 -15.25
C ASN A 155 13.24 7.91 -14.26
N ASP A 156 13.81 8.68 -13.33
CA ASP A 156 14.68 8.12 -12.29
C ASP A 156 13.87 7.29 -11.28
N LEU A 157 12.69 7.74 -10.89
CA LEU A 157 11.80 7.00 -10.00
C LEU A 157 11.29 5.69 -10.65
N TYR A 158 10.87 5.70 -11.92
CA TYR A 158 10.52 4.49 -12.66
C TYR A 158 11.70 3.52 -12.77
N ARG A 159 12.88 4.02 -13.09
CA ARG A 159 14.09 3.19 -13.17
C ARG A 159 14.39 2.50 -11.84
N ARG A 160 14.20 3.18 -10.70
CA ARG A 160 14.37 2.58 -9.37
C ARG A 160 13.38 1.44 -9.14
N VAL A 161 12.11 1.62 -9.49
CA VAL A 161 11.09 0.56 -9.39
C VAL A 161 11.46 -0.64 -10.25
N ILE A 162 11.82 -0.41 -11.52
CA ILE A 162 12.21 -1.48 -12.46
C ILE A 162 13.44 -2.26 -11.95
N ASN A 163 14.48 -1.55 -11.49
CA ASN A 163 15.69 -2.18 -10.98
C ASN A 163 15.42 -3.04 -9.74
N ARG A 164 14.57 -2.55 -8.80
CA ARG A 164 14.16 -3.33 -7.63
C ARG A 164 13.33 -4.54 -8.01
N ASN A 165 12.41 -4.39 -8.94
CA ASN A 165 11.59 -5.49 -9.43
C ASN A 165 12.44 -6.58 -10.11
N ASN A 166 13.38 -6.19 -10.98
CA ASN A 166 14.28 -7.13 -11.65
C ASN A 166 15.20 -7.86 -10.64
N ARG A 167 15.67 -7.14 -9.63
CA ARG A 167 16.47 -7.73 -8.56
C ARG A 167 15.65 -8.72 -7.74
N LEU A 168 14.41 -8.38 -7.37
CA LEU A 168 13.51 -9.30 -6.68
C LEU A 168 13.27 -10.57 -7.51
N LYS A 169 12.96 -10.42 -8.81
CA LYS A 169 12.79 -11.55 -9.70
C LYS A 169 14.01 -12.48 -9.69
N ARG A 170 15.22 -11.93 -9.85
CA ARG A 170 16.46 -12.71 -9.80
C ARG A 170 16.63 -13.42 -8.45
N LEU A 171 16.32 -12.78 -7.32
CA LEU A 171 16.41 -13.40 -6.00
C LEU A 171 15.42 -14.56 -5.85
N LEU A 172 14.21 -14.43 -6.38
CA LEU A 172 13.21 -15.51 -6.39
C LEU A 172 13.66 -16.68 -7.28
N ASP A 173 14.19 -16.41 -8.49
CA ASP A 173 14.71 -17.43 -9.41
C ASP A 173 15.89 -18.22 -8.79
N LEU A 174 16.74 -17.54 -8.02
CA LEU A 174 17.86 -18.13 -7.29
C LEU A 174 17.46 -18.81 -5.96
N LYS A 175 16.17 -18.81 -5.61
CA LYS A 175 15.67 -19.33 -4.32
C LYS A 175 16.45 -18.76 -3.13
N ALA A 176 16.71 -17.45 -3.13
CA ALA A 176 17.44 -16.77 -2.07
C ALA A 176 16.72 -16.90 -0.71
N PRO A 177 17.45 -16.81 0.43
CA PRO A 177 16.85 -16.88 1.76
C PRO A 177 15.68 -15.89 1.94
N HIS A 178 14.65 -16.31 2.66
CA HIS A 178 13.40 -15.54 2.85
C HIS A 178 13.65 -14.13 3.41
N ILE A 179 14.64 -13.97 4.28
CA ILE A 179 14.97 -12.67 4.86
C ILE A 179 15.46 -11.66 3.80
N ILE A 180 16.22 -12.13 2.82
CA ILE A 180 16.73 -11.30 1.71
C ILE A 180 15.60 -10.94 0.76
N VAL A 181 14.77 -11.91 0.40
CA VAL A 181 13.58 -11.71 -0.46
C VAL A 181 12.61 -10.73 0.20
N ARG A 182 12.32 -10.89 1.49
CA ARG A 182 11.44 -10.01 2.27
C ARG A 182 11.97 -8.57 2.31
N ASN A 183 13.27 -8.40 2.51
CA ASN A 183 13.90 -7.08 2.50
C ASN A 183 13.82 -6.42 1.11
N GLU A 184 14.04 -7.16 0.02
CA GLU A 184 13.90 -6.62 -1.34
C GLU A 184 12.44 -6.29 -1.68
N LYS A 185 11.46 -7.10 -1.26
CA LYS A 185 10.03 -6.78 -1.36
C LYS A 185 9.69 -5.47 -0.64
N ARG A 186 10.23 -5.24 0.57
CA ARG A 186 10.06 -3.98 1.31
C ARG A 186 10.65 -2.80 0.54
N MET A 187 11.85 -2.95 0.00
CA MET A 187 12.51 -1.89 -0.79
C MET A 187 11.75 -1.59 -2.09
N LEU A 188 11.16 -2.60 -2.72
CA LEU A 188 10.29 -2.40 -3.89
C LEU A 188 9.04 -1.62 -3.51
N GLN A 189 8.38 -1.97 -2.40
CA GLN A 189 7.23 -1.22 -1.88
C GLN A 189 7.57 0.24 -1.62
N GLU A 190 8.70 0.53 -0.99
CA GLU A 190 9.18 1.89 -0.74
C GLU A 190 9.47 2.66 -2.04
N SER A 191 10.01 1.99 -3.05
CA SER A 191 10.26 2.59 -4.37
C SER A 191 8.97 2.98 -5.10
N VAL A 192 7.94 2.14 -5.01
CA VAL A 192 6.61 2.45 -5.57
C VAL A 192 5.95 3.58 -4.81
N ASP A 193 6.04 3.60 -3.49
CA ASP A 193 5.52 4.69 -2.66
C ASP A 193 6.16 6.03 -3.03
N ALA A 194 7.47 6.05 -3.25
CA ALA A 194 8.19 7.25 -3.67
C ALA A 194 7.82 7.71 -5.09
N LEU A 195 7.53 6.79 -6.00
CA LEU A 195 7.03 7.13 -7.34
C LEU A 195 5.69 7.87 -7.28
N PHE A 196 4.78 7.43 -6.41
CA PHE A 196 3.47 8.04 -6.25
C PHE A 196 3.50 9.33 -5.44
N ASP A 197 4.17 9.33 -4.29
CA ASP A 197 4.22 10.49 -3.37
C ASP A 197 5.50 10.46 -2.54
N ASN A 198 6.58 11.00 -3.10
CA ASN A 198 7.89 11.01 -2.46
C ASN A 198 7.88 11.82 -1.16
N GLY A 199 8.35 11.24 -0.08
CA GLY A 199 8.36 11.86 1.24
C GLY A 199 7.06 11.73 2.03
N ARG A 200 6.03 11.07 1.48
CA ARG A 200 4.80 10.78 2.23
C ARG A 200 5.04 9.82 3.40
N ARG A 201 5.96 8.89 3.21
CA ARG A 201 6.42 7.96 4.23
C ARG A 201 7.93 7.81 4.20
N GLY A 202 8.57 7.91 5.37
CA GLY A 202 9.98 7.66 5.54
C GLY A 202 10.89 8.71 4.90
N ARG A 203 12.09 8.29 4.53
CA ARG A 203 13.11 9.17 3.97
C ARG A 203 12.80 9.55 2.53
N VAL A 204 12.88 10.84 2.23
CA VAL A 204 12.72 11.37 0.87
C VAL A 204 13.83 10.87 -0.04
N ILE A 205 13.47 10.40 -1.22
CA ILE A 205 14.44 10.03 -2.24
C ILE A 205 14.93 11.29 -2.93
N THR A 206 16.24 11.47 -2.98
CA THR A 206 16.91 12.63 -3.57
C THR A 206 17.69 12.23 -4.82
N GLY A 207 17.82 13.19 -5.73
CA GLY A 207 18.70 13.12 -6.88
C GLY A 207 20.08 13.73 -6.62
N THR A 208 20.78 14.05 -7.69
CA THR A 208 22.06 14.78 -7.66
C THR A 208 21.89 16.12 -6.93
N GLY A 209 22.81 16.51 -6.09
CA GLY A 209 22.73 17.75 -5.31
C GLY A 209 21.75 17.72 -4.12
N LYS A 210 21.38 16.54 -3.65
CA LYS A 210 20.46 16.31 -2.50
C LYS A 210 19.06 16.93 -2.68
N ARG A 211 18.68 17.32 -3.90
CA ARG A 211 17.34 17.82 -4.21
C ARG A 211 16.33 16.67 -4.19
N PRO A 212 15.18 16.81 -3.50
CA PRO A 212 14.09 15.82 -3.56
C PRO A 212 13.62 15.62 -5.00
N LEU A 213 13.41 14.36 -5.40
CA LEU A 213 12.83 14.04 -6.72
C LEU A 213 11.33 14.31 -6.70
N LYS A 214 10.81 14.96 -7.73
CA LYS A 214 9.38 15.22 -7.90
C LYS A 214 8.65 13.93 -8.28
N SER A 215 7.74 13.51 -7.41
CA SER A 215 6.88 12.34 -7.62
C SER A 215 5.66 12.66 -8.50
N LEU A 216 4.87 11.64 -8.84
CA LEU A 216 3.60 11.81 -9.57
C LEU A 216 2.66 12.79 -8.85
N ALA A 217 2.53 12.70 -7.52
CA ALA A 217 1.69 13.62 -6.75
C ALA A 217 2.11 15.09 -6.95
N GLU A 218 3.39 15.37 -6.90
CA GLU A 218 3.91 16.74 -7.10
C GLU A 218 3.77 17.24 -8.54
N MET A 219 3.86 16.33 -9.52
CA MET A 219 3.64 16.66 -10.93
C MET A 219 2.18 17.02 -11.25
N LEU A 220 1.23 16.49 -10.47
CA LEU A 220 -0.21 16.72 -10.70
C LEU A 220 -0.78 17.85 -9.83
N LYS A 221 -0.29 18.00 -8.61
CA LYS A 221 -0.80 18.92 -7.59
C LYS A 221 -0.18 20.31 -7.71
N GLY A 222 -0.88 21.29 -7.13
CA GLY A 222 -0.37 22.64 -6.91
C GLY A 222 -0.45 23.55 -8.11
N LYS A 223 0.09 24.77 -7.93
CA LYS A 223 0.03 25.85 -8.92
C LYS A 223 0.79 25.53 -10.21
N GLN A 224 1.89 24.81 -10.09
CA GLN A 224 2.74 24.36 -11.20
C GLN A 224 2.42 22.93 -11.65
N GLY A 225 1.39 22.32 -11.08
CA GLY A 225 0.94 20.99 -11.46
C GLY A 225 0.22 20.98 -12.81
N ARG A 226 0.16 19.81 -13.44
CA ARG A 226 -0.38 19.64 -14.80
C ARG A 226 -1.86 20.03 -14.90
N PHE A 227 -2.67 19.73 -13.92
CA PHE A 227 -4.08 20.12 -13.95
C PHE A 227 -4.26 21.63 -13.96
N ARG A 228 -3.58 22.31 -13.06
CA ARG A 228 -3.78 23.75 -12.89
C ARG A 228 -3.04 24.57 -13.94
N GLN A 229 -1.81 24.21 -14.27
CA GLN A 229 -0.97 24.97 -15.21
C GLN A 229 -1.26 24.62 -16.68
N ASN A 230 -1.40 23.32 -17.01
CA ASN A 230 -1.46 22.88 -18.41
C ASN A 230 -2.89 22.63 -18.91
N LEU A 231 -3.86 22.33 -18.07
CA LEU A 231 -5.24 22.07 -18.48
C LEU A 231 -6.16 23.26 -18.22
N LEU A 232 -6.11 23.85 -17.02
CA LEU A 232 -6.99 24.96 -16.64
C LEU A 232 -6.41 26.34 -16.92
N GLY A 233 -5.11 26.44 -17.10
CA GLY A 233 -4.39 27.71 -17.34
C GLY A 233 -4.08 28.01 -18.80
N LYS A 234 -4.57 27.20 -19.74
CA LYS A 234 -4.43 27.44 -21.18
C LYS A 234 -5.76 27.82 -21.83
#